data_239a073636f9c931d4374eec86bf1bc3
#
_entry.id   239a073636f9c931d4374eec86bf1bc3
#
_cell.length_a   1.000
_cell.length_b   1.000
_cell.length_c   1.000
_cell.angle_alpha   90.00
_cell.angle_beta   90.00
_cell.angle_gamma   90.00
#
_symmetry.space_group_name_H-M   'P 1'
#
loop_
_entity.id
_entity.type
_entity.pdbx_description
1 polymer ?
#
loop_
_entity_poly.entity_id
_entity_poly.type
_entity_poly.pdbx_seq_one_letter_code
_entity_poly.pdbx_strand_id
1 'polypeptide(L)'
;MNNKKNIILLGATGSIGESSLRLLRKNKEKFNLVGVSAHNNAELLSKIVNEFDVPNVVLSDPKNVKSYYGKNELYVGQSSLIELAKIKCDVVISGLIGTSGLYPAYAAISAGNNLAIANKETLVSAGKIFMKKSFEKKVKILPVDSEHSAIFQCLEKNNISNVDFVTLTASGGPFLN
;
A
#
# COMPACT_ATOMS: atom_id res chain seq x y z
N MET A 1 9.23 23.68 -10.83
CA MET A 1 7.90 23.17 -10.43
C MET A 1 8.12 21.92 -9.58
N ASN A 2 7.76 21.95 -8.30
CA ASN A 2 7.90 20.77 -7.42
C ASN A 2 6.85 19.74 -7.85
N ASN A 3 7.27 18.71 -8.59
CA ASN A 3 6.35 17.69 -9.08
C ASN A 3 6.00 16.76 -7.90
N LYS A 4 4.78 16.90 -7.35
CA LYS A 4 4.29 16.04 -6.25
C LYS A 4 4.27 14.59 -6.70
N LYS A 5 4.64 13.69 -5.81
CA LYS A 5 4.51 12.24 -6.07
C LYS A 5 3.06 11.80 -5.90
N ASN A 6 2.56 11.09 -6.89
CA ASN A 6 1.23 10.51 -6.88
C ASN A 6 1.22 9.20 -6.10
N ILE A 7 0.32 9.11 -5.12
CA ILE A 7 0.18 7.96 -4.21
C ILE A 7 -1.19 7.33 -4.39
N ILE A 8 -1.23 6.01 -4.43
CA ILE A 8 -2.45 5.22 -4.25
C ILE A 8 -2.36 4.52 -2.90
N LEU A 9 -3.40 4.60 -2.08
CA LEU A 9 -3.46 4.01 -0.75
C LEU A 9 -4.56 2.94 -0.69
N LEU A 10 -4.16 1.68 -0.67
CA LEU A 10 -5.05 0.54 -0.53
C LEU A 10 -5.23 0.20 0.95
N GLY A 11 -6.48 0.18 1.43
CA GLY A 11 -6.80 -0.07 2.83
C GLY A 11 -6.65 1.18 3.72
N ALA A 12 -7.11 2.33 3.25
CA ALA A 12 -6.93 3.63 3.90
C ALA A 12 -7.55 3.74 5.30
N THR A 13 -8.53 2.91 5.63
CA THR A 13 -9.25 2.92 6.93
C THR A 13 -8.65 1.97 7.97
N GLY A 14 -7.57 1.27 7.63
CA GLY A 14 -6.80 0.43 8.56
C GLY A 14 -5.64 1.20 9.22
N SER A 15 -4.91 0.55 10.13
CA SER A 15 -3.80 1.16 10.89
C SER A 15 -2.67 1.71 10.02
N ILE A 16 -2.28 0.97 8.97
CA ILE A 16 -1.29 1.42 7.99
C ILE A 16 -1.84 2.59 7.18
N GLY A 17 -3.11 2.51 6.78
CA GLY A 17 -3.81 3.59 6.09
C GLY A 17 -3.81 4.88 6.90
N GLU A 18 -4.19 4.83 8.15
CA GLU A 18 -4.20 5.98 9.06
C GLU A 18 -2.81 6.59 9.24
N SER A 19 -1.79 5.75 9.43
CA SER A 19 -0.40 6.21 9.55
C SER A 19 0.09 6.89 8.25
N SER A 20 -0.28 6.33 7.10
CA SER A 20 0.02 6.91 5.79
C SER A 20 -0.68 8.26 5.59
N LEU A 21 -1.97 8.35 5.91
CA LEU A 21 -2.72 9.60 5.82
C LEU A 21 -2.14 10.70 6.73
N ARG A 22 -1.69 10.34 7.93
CA ARG A 22 -1.03 11.28 8.84
C ARG A 22 0.26 11.85 8.24
N LEU A 23 1.04 11.01 7.55
CA LEU A 23 2.24 11.44 6.82
C LEU A 23 1.89 12.35 5.64
N LEU A 24 0.87 11.98 4.87
CA LEU A 24 0.41 12.76 3.71
C LEU A 24 -0.10 14.16 4.14
N ARG A 25 -0.84 14.25 5.26
CA ARG A 25 -1.29 15.53 5.83
C ARG A 25 -0.13 16.49 6.14
N LYS A 26 0.96 15.95 6.68
CA LYS A 26 2.15 16.73 7.05
C LYS A 26 3.03 17.12 5.85
N ASN A 27 2.81 16.51 4.69
CA ASN A 27 3.65 16.70 3.52
C ASN A 27 2.83 16.91 2.23
N LYS A 28 1.77 17.69 2.32
CA LYS A 28 0.87 17.98 1.18
C LYS A 28 1.57 18.63 -0.01
N GLU A 29 2.69 19.27 0.24
CA GLU A 29 3.53 19.89 -0.81
C GLU A 29 4.34 18.87 -1.61
N LYS A 30 4.55 17.64 -1.08
CA LYS A 30 5.36 16.59 -1.70
C LYS A 30 4.52 15.47 -2.33
N PHE A 31 3.30 15.26 -1.83
CA PHE A 31 2.49 14.12 -2.20
C PHE A 31 1.08 14.53 -2.65
N ASN A 32 0.54 13.74 -3.55
CA ASN A 32 -0.82 13.83 -4.05
C ASN A 32 -1.48 12.46 -3.93
N LEU A 33 -2.61 12.35 -3.23
CA LEU A 33 -3.36 11.10 -3.08
C LEU A 33 -4.33 10.99 -4.26
N VAL A 34 -3.96 10.16 -5.25
CA VAL A 34 -4.73 10.02 -6.50
C VAL A 34 -5.69 8.83 -6.50
N GLY A 35 -5.57 7.95 -5.51
CA GLY A 35 -6.45 6.80 -5.39
C GLY A 35 -6.51 6.28 -3.96
N VAL A 36 -7.68 5.83 -3.54
CA VAL A 36 -7.91 5.33 -2.18
C VAL A 36 -8.89 4.18 -2.17
N SER A 37 -8.65 3.21 -1.29
CA SER A 37 -9.64 2.16 -1.04
C SER A 37 -9.86 1.89 0.45
N ALA A 38 -11.07 1.40 0.74
CA ALA A 38 -11.41 0.77 2.03
C ALA A 38 -12.08 -0.58 1.80
N HIS A 39 -12.17 -1.41 2.84
CA HIS A 39 -12.92 -2.65 2.77
C HIS A 39 -14.42 -2.38 2.87
N ASN A 40 -14.90 -1.95 4.02
CA ASN A 40 -16.32 -1.75 4.31
C ASN A 40 -16.65 -0.43 5.06
N ASN A 41 -15.65 0.35 5.45
CA ASN A 41 -15.89 1.61 6.18
C ASN A 41 -16.08 2.77 5.19
N ALA A 42 -17.28 2.84 4.61
CA ALA A 42 -17.64 3.84 3.62
C ALA A 42 -17.68 5.27 4.19
N GLU A 43 -18.07 5.43 5.46
CA GLU A 43 -18.14 6.74 6.12
C GLU A 43 -16.74 7.36 6.29
N LEU A 44 -15.78 6.58 6.82
CA LEU A 44 -14.41 7.06 6.98
C LEU A 44 -13.74 7.29 5.62
N LEU A 45 -14.03 6.41 4.65
CA LEU A 45 -13.57 6.58 3.27
C LEU A 45 -14.07 7.91 2.69
N SER A 46 -15.35 8.26 2.90
CA SER A 46 -15.92 9.54 2.44
C SER A 46 -15.22 10.75 3.02
N LYS A 47 -14.90 10.71 4.32
CA LYS A 47 -14.13 11.79 4.98
C LYS A 47 -12.74 11.96 4.34
N ILE A 48 -12.05 10.86 4.06
CA ILE A 48 -10.73 10.87 3.42
C ILE A 48 -10.83 11.46 2.00
N VAL A 49 -11.82 11.01 1.22
CA VAL A 49 -12.05 11.49 -0.15
C VAL A 49 -12.30 13.01 -0.18
N ASN A 50 -13.14 13.49 0.73
CA ASN A 50 -13.45 14.92 0.82
C ASN A 50 -12.26 15.76 1.32
N GLU A 51 -11.43 15.21 2.23
CA GLU A 51 -10.25 15.90 2.75
C GLU A 51 -9.13 16.06 1.72
N PHE A 52 -8.86 14.98 0.95
CA PHE A 52 -7.72 14.93 0.01
C PHE A 52 -8.10 15.17 -1.44
N ASP A 53 -9.38 15.34 -1.75
CA ASP A 53 -9.89 15.46 -3.12
C ASP A 53 -9.51 14.29 -4.02
N VAL A 54 -9.69 13.06 -3.53
CA VAL A 54 -9.20 11.85 -4.20
C VAL A 54 -10.09 11.46 -5.37
N PRO A 55 -9.58 11.42 -6.62
CA PRO A 55 -10.40 11.16 -7.79
C PRO A 55 -10.82 9.69 -7.97
N ASN A 56 -10.00 8.73 -7.51
CA ASN A 56 -10.27 7.31 -7.71
C ASN A 56 -10.55 6.62 -6.38
N VAL A 57 -11.80 6.18 -6.18
CA VAL A 57 -12.29 5.68 -4.89
C VAL A 57 -12.89 4.30 -5.03
N VAL A 58 -12.45 3.37 -4.18
CA VAL A 58 -12.94 1.98 -4.20
C VAL A 58 -13.37 1.52 -2.81
N LEU A 59 -14.54 0.89 -2.72
CA LEU A 59 -15.00 0.12 -1.58
C LEU A 59 -15.04 -1.36 -1.97
N SER A 60 -14.21 -2.21 -1.37
CA SER A 60 -14.08 -3.60 -1.82
C SER A 60 -15.23 -4.51 -1.38
N ASP A 61 -15.92 -4.20 -0.27
CA ASP A 61 -17.14 -4.89 0.16
C ASP A 61 -18.37 -4.01 -0.13
N PRO A 62 -19.34 -4.49 -0.93
CA PRO A 62 -20.52 -3.69 -1.32
C PRO A 62 -21.53 -3.44 -0.21
N LYS A 63 -21.41 -4.10 0.95
CA LYS A 63 -22.43 -4.07 2.01
C LYS A 63 -22.79 -2.67 2.50
N ASN A 64 -21.80 -1.78 2.59
CA ASN A 64 -21.96 -0.45 3.20
C ASN A 64 -21.91 0.70 2.17
N VAL A 65 -22.15 0.43 0.90
CA VAL A 65 -22.11 1.45 -0.18
C VAL A 65 -23.06 2.62 0.12
N LYS A 66 -24.21 2.36 0.70
CA LYS A 66 -25.22 3.39 1.04
C LYS A 66 -24.72 4.44 2.05
N SER A 67 -23.69 4.10 2.84
CA SER A 67 -23.06 5.03 3.81
C SER A 67 -21.97 5.89 3.19
N TYR A 68 -21.72 5.77 1.88
CA TYR A 68 -20.77 6.60 1.19
C TYR A 68 -21.40 7.95 0.82
N TYR A 69 -20.72 9.05 1.20
CA TYR A 69 -21.08 10.43 0.90
C TYR A 69 -19.90 11.27 0.40
N GLY A 70 -18.86 10.60 -0.10
CA GLY A 70 -17.73 11.26 -0.74
C GLY A 70 -18.18 11.99 -2.02
N LYS A 71 -17.48 13.07 -2.36
CA LYS A 71 -17.80 13.92 -3.52
C LYS A 71 -17.50 13.28 -4.88
N ASN A 72 -16.64 12.27 -4.91
CA ASN A 72 -16.22 11.59 -6.13
C ASN A 72 -16.92 10.24 -6.27
N GLU A 73 -16.97 9.71 -7.49
CA GLU A 73 -17.58 8.43 -7.81
C GLU A 73 -16.95 7.28 -7.02
N LEU A 74 -17.79 6.38 -6.52
CA LEU A 74 -17.40 5.19 -5.78
C LEU A 74 -17.47 3.96 -6.68
N TYR A 75 -16.34 3.32 -6.91
CA TYR A 75 -16.28 2.00 -7.52
C TYR A 75 -16.32 0.90 -6.45
N VAL A 76 -16.87 -0.25 -6.78
CA VAL A 76 -17.17 -1.29 -5.78
C VAL A 76 -16.62 -2.64 -6.20
N GLY A 77 -16.17 -3.42 -5.22
CA GLY A 77 -15.77 -4.81 -5.41
C GLY A 77 -14.27 -5.03 -5.60
N GLN A 78 -13.89 -6.31 -5.57
CA GLN A 78 -12.48 -6.72 -5.67
C GLN A 78 -11.87 -6.44 -7.05
N SER A 79 -12.64 -6.52 -8.12
CA SER A 79 -12.19 -6.17 -9.46
C SER A 79 -11.80 -4.70 -9.54
N SER A 80 -12.61 -3.81 -8.98
CA SER A 80 -12.33 -2.37 -8.93
C SER A 80 -11.07 -2.07 -8.10
N LEU A 81 -10.81 -2.84 -7.04
CA LEU A 81 -9.59 -2.70 -6.25
C LEU A 81 -8.33 -3.05 -7.06
N ILE A 82 -8.41 -4.08 -7.91
CA ILE A 82 -7.31 -4.46 -8.82
C ILE A 82 -7.09 -3.37 -9.88
N GLU A 83 -8.16 -2.82 -10.46
CA GLU A 83 -8.06 -1.75 -11.44
C GLU A 83 -7.49 -0.46 -10.82
N LEU A 84 -7.90 -0.11 -9.60
CA LEU A 84 -7.32 1.01 -8.86
C LEU A 84 -5.80 0.88 -8.74
N ALA A 85 -5.30 -0.32 -8.40
CA ALA A 85 -3.88 -0.58 -8.24
C ALA A 85 -3.08 -0.46 -9.55
N LYS A 86 -3.73 -0.57 -10.72
CA LYS A 86 -3.11 -0.41 -12.04
C LYS A 86 -2.95 1.04 -12.48
N ILE A 87 -3.70 1.97 -11.90
CA ILE A 87 -3.62 3.39 -12.26
C ILE A 87 -2.18 3.86 -12.06
N LYS A 88 -1.64 4.57 -13.05
CA LYS A 88 -0.24 5.01 -13.03
C LYS A 88 -0.01 6.03 -11.92
N CYS A 89 0.96 5.71 -11.04
CA CYS A 89 1.36 6.55 -9.92
C CYS A 89 2.85 6.31 -9.57
N ASP A 90 3.38 7.06 -8.63
CA ASP A 90 4.75 6.86 -8.17
C ASP A 90 4.87 5.70 -7.19
N VAL A 91 3.89 5.55 -6.29
CA VAL A 91 3.87 4.48 -5.28
C VAL A 91 2.44 4.05 -4.97
N VAL A 92 2.21 2.74 -4.96
CA VAL A 92 1.03 2.13 -4.34
C VAL A 92 1.41 1.68 -2.94
N ILE A 93 0.74 2.19 -1.92
CA ILE A 93 0.86 1.74 -0.53
C ILE A 93 -0.23 0.72 -0.27
N SER A 94 0.17 -0.52 0.07
CA SER A 94 -0.75 -1.60 0.37
C SER A 94 -0.79 -1.91 1.87
N GLY A 95 -1.87 -1.46 2.52
CA GLY A 95 -2.24 -1.79 3.90
C GLY A 95 -3.35 -2.85 3.98
N LEU A 96 -3.51 -3.66 2.94
CA LEU A 96 -4.49 -4.74 2.89
C LEU A 96 -4.05 -5.92 3.76
N ILE A 97 -4.99 -6.64 4.36
CA ILE A 97 -4.73 -7.74 5.28
C ILE A 97 -4.88 -9.09 4.56
N GLY A 98 -4.02 -10.05 4.89
CA GLY A 98 -4.09 -11.43 4.40
C GLY A 98 -3.98 -11.53 2.87
N THR A 99 -4.64 -12.51 2.28
CA THR A 99 -4.57 -12.81 0.83
C THR A 99 -5.28 -11.78 -0.06
N SER A 100 -6.12 -10.91 0.52
CA SER A 100 -6.83 -9.87 -0.24
C SER A 100 -5.87 -8.87 -0.92
N GLY A 101 -4.67 -8.72 -0.38
CA GLY A 101 -3.62 -7.86 -0.94
C GLY A 101 -2.87 -8.44 -2.13
N LEU A 102 -2.95 -9.76 -2.38
CA LEU A 102 -2.11 -10.45 -3.36
C LEU A 102 -2.30 -9.91 -4.79
N TYR A 103 -3.54 -9.96 -5.29
CA TYR A 103 -3.84 -9.54 -6.67
C TYR A 103 -3.65 -8.04 -6.89
N PRO A 104 -4.12 -7.13 -6.00
CA PRO A 104 -3.87 -5.70 -6.16
C PRO A 104 -2.38 -5.35 -6.14
N ALA A 105 -1.59 -5.97 -5.26
CA ALA A 105 -0.14 -5.74 -5.19
C ALA A 105 0.57 -6.22 -6.47
N TYR A 106 0.21 -7.40 -7.00
CA TYR A 106 0.74 -7.89 -8.26
C TYR A 106 0.34 -6.99 -9.44
N ALA A 107 -0.90 -6.50 -9.46
CA ALA A 107 -1.40 -5.58 -10.46
C ALA A 107 -0.61 -4.25 -10.44
N ALA A 108 -0.33 -3.70 -9.28
CA ALA A 108 0.48 -2.50 -9.12
C ALA A 108 1.87 -2.65 -9.76
N ILE A 109 2.60 -3.72 -9.41
CA ILE A 109 3.92 -4.02 -9.98
C ILE A 109 3.83 -4.21 -11.50
N SER A 110 2.81 -4.97 -11.97
CA SER A 110 2.61 -5.26 -13.40
C SER A 110 2.35 -4.00 -14.22
N ALA A 111 1.68 -3.01 -13.63
CA ALA A 111 1.45 -1.69 -14.23
C ALA A 111 2.69 -0.77 -14.19
N GLY A 112 3.78 -1.20 -13.55
CA GLY A 112 5.01 -0.40 -13.44
C GLY A 112 4.95 0.65 -12.33
N ASN A 113 4.18 0.40 -11.27
CA ASN A 113 4.14 1.23 -10.07
C ASN A 113 5.08 0.66 -9.01
N ASN A 114 5.79 1.50 -8.26
CA ASN A 114 6.48 1.05 -7.06
C ASN A 114 5.45 0.61 -6.02
N LEU A 115 5.79 -0.40 -5.22
CA LEU A 115 4.90 -0.96 -4.22
C LEU A 115 5.51 -0.82 -2.82
N ALA A 116 4.83 -0.12 -1.93
CA ALA A 116 5.11 -0.12 -0.50
C ALA A 116 4.15 -1.11 0.17
N ILE A 117 4.67 -2.24 0.67
CA ILE A 117 3.86 -3.35 1.16
C ILE A 117 4.02 -3.57 2.66
N ALA A 118 2.89 -3.58 3.37
CA ALA A 118 2.83 -3.90 4.80
C ALA A 118 2.42 -5.36 5.07
N ASN A 119 1.89 -6.03 4.05
CA ASN A 119 1.36 -7.38 4.16
C ASN A 119 2.45 -8.42 3.84
N LYS A 120 3.07 -8.96 4.88
CA LYS A 120 4.12 -10.00 4.76
C LYS A 120 3.59 -11.31 4.20
N GLU A 121 2.32 -11.64 4.42
CA GLU A 121 1.69 -12.88 3.93
C GLU A 121 1.72 -12.94 2.41
N THR A 122 1.56 -11.82 1.74
CA THR A 122 1.69 -11.71 0.28
C THR A 122 3.10 -12.06 -0.20
N LEU A 123 4.14 -11.58 0.50
CA LEU A 123 5.53 -11.87 0.15
C LEU A 123 5.92 -13.31 0.50
N VAL A 124 5.40 -13.86 1.60
CA VAL A 124 5.61 -15.27 1.96
C VAL A 124 4.99 -16.19 0.91
N SER A 125 3.76 -15.89 0.47
CA SER A 125 3.03 -16.74 -0.48
C SER A 125 3.55 -16.66 -1.91
N ALA A 126 3.99 -15.48 -2.36
CA ALA A 126 4.29 -15.22 -3.76
C ALA A 126 5.56 -14.39 -4.00
N GLY A 127 6.44 -14.26 -3.02
CA GLY A 127 7.60 -13.36 -3.06
C GLY A 127 8.49 -13.55 -4.29
N LYS A 128 8.79 -14.79 -4.69
CA LYS A 128 9.58 -15.08 -5.89
C LYS A 128 8.95 -14.50 -7.17
N ILE A 129 7.60 -14.60 -7.29
CA ILE A 129 6.85 -14.07 -8.44
C ILE A 129 6.89 -12.55 -8.42
N PHE A 130 6.71 -11.94 -7.26
CA PHE A 130 6.75 -10.50 -7.07
C PHE A 130 8.13 -9.93 -7.38
N MET A 131 9.20 -10.53 -6.86
CA MET A 131 10.57 -10.09 -7.12
C MET A 131 10.93 -10.21 -8.60
N LYS A 132 10.58 -11.32 -9.25
CA LYS A 132 10.77 -11.48 -10.70
C LYS A 132 10.04 -10.37 -11.47
N LYS A 133 8.75 -10.14 -11.17
CA LYS A 133 7.95 -9.13 -11.85
C LYS A 133 8.47 -7.71 -11.59
N SER A 134 8.90 -7.40 -10.37
CA SER A 134 9.47 -6.09 -10.05
C SER A 134 10.77 -5.82 -10.82
N PHE A 135 11.61 -6.84 -10.98
CA PHE A 135 12.82 -6.74 -11.81
C PHE A 135 12.49 -6.49 -13.28
N GLU A 136 11.56 -7.29 -13.86
CA GLU A 136 11.09 -7.12 -15.25
C GLU A 136 10.53 -5.70 -15.49
N LYS A 137 9.80 -5.16 -14.55
CA LYS A 137 9.15 -3.83 -14.65
C LYS A 137 10.04 -2.67 -14.18
N LYS A 138 11.22 -2.97 -13.63
CA LYS A 138 12.17 -1.98 -13.06
C LYS A 138 11.50 -1.11 -11.99
N VAL A 139 10.68 -1.72 -11.14
CA VAL A 139 10.01 -1.06 -10.01
C VAL A 139 10.55 -1.59 -8.68
N LYS A 140 10.38 -0.79 -7.62
CA LYS A 140 10.84 -1.14 -6.28
C LYS A 140 9.69 -1.72 -5.45
N ILE A 141 10.02 -2.74 -4.66
CA ILE A 141 9.17 -3.21 -3.55
C ILE A 141 9.80 -2.68 -2.27
N LEU A 142 9.05 -1.88 -1.53
CA LEU A 142 9.47 -1.21 -0.30
C LEU A 142 8.75 -1.85 0.89
N PRO A 143 9.46 -2.43 1.86
CA PRO A 143 8.81 -2.99 3.04
C PRO A 143 8.32 -1.90 3.98
N VAL A 144 7.11 -2.06 4.50
CA VAL A 144 6.48 -1.14 5.47
C VAL A 144 6.35 -1.79 6.85
N ASP A 145 6.30 -3.13 6.92
CA ASP A 145 6.33 -3.82 8.22
C ASP A 145 7.66 -3.56 8.96
N SER A 146 7.62 -3.67 10.28
CA SER A 146 8.74 -3.24 11.14
C SER A 146 10.00 -4.05 10.90
N GLU A 147 9.90 -5.36 10.82
CA GLU A 147 11.04 -6.27 10.76
C GLU A 147 11.77 -6.15 9.41
N HIS A 148 11.02 -6.22 8.31
CA HIS A 148 11.60 -6.08 6.98
C HIS A 148 12.11 -4.65 6.73
N SER A 149 11.38 -3.64 7.21
CA SER A 149 11.78 -2.23 7.06
C SER A 149 13.07 -1.94 7.82
N ALA A 150 13.27 -2.51 9.02
CA ALA A 150 14.49 -2.35 9.79
C ALA A 150 15.71 -2.89 9.02
N ILE A 151 15.61 -4.13 8.50
CA ILE A 151 16.68 -4.74 7.68
C ILE A 151 16.93 -3.91 6.42
N PHE A 152 15.85 -3.52 5.72
CA PHE A 152 15.96 -2.72 4.50
C PHE A 152 16.70 -1.41 4.74
N GLN A 153 16.37 -0.67 5.80
CA GLN A 153 17.04 0.58 6.15
C GLN A 153 18.50 0.39 6.52
N CYS A 154 18.85 -0.70 7.21
CA CYS A 154 20.23 -1.03 7.53
C CYS A 154 21.07 -1.35 6.28
N LEU A 155 20.46 -1.98 5.28
CA LEU A 155 21.15 -2.45 4.08
C LEU A 155 21.14 -1.42 2.94
N GLU A 156 20.17 -0.49 2.90
CA GLU A 156 19.94 0.40 1.74
C GLU A 156 21.17 1.19 1.29
N LYS A 157 22.06 1.56 2.22
CA LYS A 157 23.26 2.34 1.94
C LYS A 157 24.55 1.51 1.96
N ASN A 158 24.45 0.23 2.26
CA ASN A 158 25.60 -0.66 2.40
C ASN A 158 25.69 -1.64 1.24
N ASN A 159 26.92 -1.96 0.85
CA ASN A 159 27.11 -3.05 -0.09
C ASN A 159 26.83 -4.37 0.64
N ILE A 160 25.91 -5.17 0.13
CA ILE A 160 25.52 -6.45 0.73
C ILE A 160 26.72 -7.41 0.88
N SER A 161 27.75 -7.27 0.05
CA SER A 161 28.99 -8.06 0.17
C SER A 161 29.80 -7.74 1.45
N ASN A 162 29.50 -6.65 2.14
CA ASN A 162 30.15 -6.25 3.39
C ASN A 162 29.35 -6.68 4.63
N VAL A 163 28.30 -7.47 4.44
CA VAL A 163 27.43 -7.95 5.52
C VAL A 163 27.81 -9.37 5.90
N ASP A 164 28.38 -9.54 7.10
CA ASP A 164 28.76 -10.86 7.62
C ASP A 164 27.55 -11.65 8.11
N PHE A 165 26.61 -10.99 8.80
CA PHE A 165 25.38 -11.61 9.30
C PHE A 165 24.28 -10.60 9.50
N VAL A 166 23.04 -11.08 9.56
CA VAL A 166 21.84 -10.29 9.90
C VAL A 166 21.17 -10.91 11.13
N THR A 167 20.98 -10.11 12.17
CA THR A 167 20.21 -10.52 13.35
C THR A 167 18.78 -10.00 13.22
N LEU A 168 17.83 -10.93 13.06
CA LEU A 168 16.41 -10.62 13.04
C LEU A 168 15.83 -10.71 14.45
N THR A 169 15.37 -9.59 14.98
CA THR A 169 14.64 -9.56 16.26
C THR A 169 13.15 -9.78 16.02
N ALA A 170 12.50 -10.52 16.91
CA ALA A 170 11.07 -10.77 16.86
C ALA A 170 10.48 -10.74 18.27
N SER A 171 9.20 -10.38 18.38
CA SER A 171 8.48 -10.31 19.66
C SER A 171 8.17 -11.69 20.25
N GLY A 172 8.34 -12.79 19.46
CA GLY A 172 7.95 -14.14 19.86
C GLY A 172 6.46 -14.44 19.69
N GLY A 173 5.61 -13.41 19.57
CA GLY A 173 4.17 -13.59 19.36
C GLY A 173 3.51 -14.49 20.41
N PRO A 174 2.55 -15.37 20.02
CA PRO A 174 1.83 -16.26 20.95
C PRO A 174 2.69 -17.41 21.50
N PHE A 175 3.92 -17.57 21.05
CA PHE A 175 4.86 -18.60 21.50
C PHE A 175 5.85 -18.09 22.56
N LEU A 176 5.60 -16.90 23.10
CA LEU A 176 6.42 -16.28 24.14
C LEU A 176 5.96 -16.72 25.53
N ASN A 177 5.76 -17.99 25.80
CA ASN A 177 5.48 -18.55 27.14
C ASN A 177 6.55 -19.56 27.51
#